data_c9e27edd756841ecf30cbe610348df29
#
_entry.id   c9e27edd756841ecf30cbe610348df29
#
_cell.length_a   1.000
_cell.length_b   1.000
_cell.length_c   1.000
_cell.angle_alpha   90.00
_cell.angle_beta   90.00
_cell.angle_gamma   90.00
#
_symmetry.space_group_name_H-M   'P 1'
#
loop_
_entity.id
_entity.type
_entity.pdbx_description
1 polymer ?
#
loop_
_entity_poly.entity_id
_entity_poly.type
_entity_poly.pdbx_seq_one_letter_code
_entity_poly.pdbx_strand_id
1 'polypeptide(L)'
;AGRYDDITSAEALARRLREDLAALSHDRHMEARYFAEPVPAGDDGGPSDGEREHELFQMRWMNGGVEAVRRLPGNLGYIEIRSFARPPVASPRLAAAMALIAETKGLIVDLRRCEGGDPDTVLQAASYLYDDRTHLNDIYERYTGTTEQRWTGEVSGPRYGAARKLYVLTSRDTISGCEDFAYALQANHRAQIVGETTAGAANGGSPQRLGDHFMMFVPSFRPINAVTGKDWERVGVAPDHATSAGKALDVAQAELLHALLAVET
;
A
#
# COMPACT_ATOMS: atom_id res chain seq x y z
N ALA A 1 27.74 -5.77 24.94
CA ALA A 1 27.38 -6.94 25.71
C ALA A 1 26.57 -6.49 26.92
N GLY A 2 25.59 -7.29 27.38
CA GLY A 2 24.82 -7.02 28.59
C GLY A 2 23.58 -6.12 28.45
N ARG A 3 23.30 -5.58 27.28
CA ARG A 3 22.21 -4.60 27.06
C ARG A 3 20.79 -5.15 27.31
N TYR A 4 20.66 -6.47 27.25
CA TYR A 4 19.37 -7.18 27.36
C TYR A 4 19.34 -8.16 28.55
N ASP A 5 20.38 -8.17 29.40
CA ASP A 5 20.54 -9.17 30.48
C ASP A 5 19.47 -9.05 31.57
N ASP A 6 18.92 -7.85 31.77
CA ASP A 6 17.86 -7.59 32.76
C ASP A 6 16.44 -7.93 32.24
N ILE A 7 16.30 -8.37 31.00
CA ILE A 7 14.99 -8.67 30.40
C ILE A 7 14.60 -10.10 30.69
N THR A 8 13.50 -10.27 31.44
CA THR A 8 13.05 -11.58 31.95
C THR A 8 11.88 -12.19 31.19
N SER A 9 11.28 -11.50 30.23
CA SER A 9 10.22 -12.07 29.38
C SER A 9 10.48 -11.84 27.89
N ALA A 10 9.98 -12.78 27.08
CA ALA A 10 10.14 -12.74 25.62
C ALA A 10 9.39 -11.54 24.98
N GLU A 11 8.22 -11.20 25.53
CA GLU A 11 7.45 -10.02 25.08
C GLU A 11 8.19 -8.73 25.40
N ALA A 12 8.83 -8.65 26.57
CA ALA A 12 9.64 -7.49 26.94
C ALA A 12 10.88 -7.39 26.03
N LEU A 13 11.49 -8.52 25.66
CA LEU A 13 12.60 -8.55 24.70
C LEU A 13 12.15 -8.09 23.32
N ALA A 14 11.03 -8.59 22.80
CA ALA A 14 10.50 -8.18 21.50
C ALA A 14 10.22 -6.67 21.46
N ARG A 15 9.59 -6.13 22.52
CA ARG A 15 9.32 -4.70 22.64
C ARG A 15 10.61 -3.89 22.64
N ARG A 16 11.60 -4.29 23.45
CA ARG A 16 12.89 -3.60 23.54
C ARG A 16 13.66 -3.65 22.23
N LEU A 17 13.67 -4.79 21.54
CA LEU A 17 14.27 -4.94 20.23
C LEU A 17 13.62 -4.00 19.23
N ARG A 18 12.29 -3.90 19.22
CA ARG A 18 11.54 -2.97 18.38
C ARG A 18 11.93 -1.52 18.62
N GLU A 19 12.02 -1.10 19.90
CA GLU A 19 12.42 0.26 20.28
C GLU A 19 13.85 0.57 19.82
N ASP A 20 14.79 -0.35 20.07
CA ASP A 20 16.20 -0.18 19.69
C ASP A 20 16.37 -0.18 18.16
N LEU A 21 15.66 -1.05 17.44
CA LEU A 21 15.68 -1.10 15.97
C LEU A 21 15.09 0.19 15.37
N ALA A 22 13.95 0.65 15.87
CA ALA A 22 13.33 1.90 15.43
C ALA A 22 14.26 3.10 15.67
N ALA A 23 14.93 3.16 16.84
CA ALA A 23 15.86 4.24 17.17
C ALA A 23 17.12 4.25 16.29
N LEU A 24 17.58 3.10 15.82
CA LEU A 24 18.79 2.97 15.00
C LEU A 24 18.51 3.12 13.51
N SER A 25 17.47 2.45 13.01
CA SER A 25 17.15 2.42 11.57
C SER A 25 16.29 3.60 11.14
N HIS A 26 15.43 4.08 12.04
CA HIS A 26 14.33 4.99 11.74
C HIS A 26 13.36 4.44 10.67
N ASP A 27 13.38 3.14 10.42
CA ASP A 27 12.53 2.43 9.47
C ASP A 27 11.35 1.81 10.23
N ARG A 28 10.13 2.16 9.82
CA ARG A 28 8.90 1.71 10.47
C ARG A 28 8.58 0.24 10.19
N HIS A 29 9.14 -0.34 9.13
CA HIS A 29 8.96 -1.76 8.84
C HIS A 29 9.85 -2.66 9.67
N MET A 30 10.98 -2.17 10.22
CA MET A 30 11.92 -2.97 10.99
C MET A 30 11.33 -3.29 12.37
N GLU A 31 10.65 -4.41 12.48
CA GLU A 31 9.90 -4.82 13.65
C GLU A 31 10.24 -6.25 14.08
N ALA A 32 10.54 -6.43 15.39
CA ALA A 32 10.65 -7.75 16.02
C ALA A 32 9.35 -8.10 16.74
N ARG A 33 8.85 -9.33 16.55
CA ARG A 33 7.62 -9.85 17.16
C ARG A 33 7.90 -11.17 17.88
N TYR A 34 7.29 -11.35 19.03
CA TYR A 34 7.24 -12.61 19.78
C TYR A 34 5.87 -13.28 19.60
N PHE A 35 5.88 -14.60 19.51
CA PHE A 35 4.70 -15.45 19.42
C PHE A 35 4.74 -16.46 20.56
N ALA A 36 3.65 -16.57 21.33
CA ALA A 36 3.55 -17.53 22.43
C ALA A 36 3.60 -18.98 21.93
N GLU A 37 2.94 -19.26 20.83
CA GLU A 37 3.04 -20.53 20.11
C GLU A 37 4.25 -20.51 19.16
N PRO A 38 4.94 -21.64 18.97
CA PRO A 38 6.02 -21.72 18.00
C PRO A 38 5.54 -21.33 16.59
N VAL A 39 6.31 -20.47 15.94
CA VAL A 39 6.08 -20.13 14.54
C VAL A 39 6.44 -21.34 13.68
N PRO A 40 5.50 -21.98 12.99
CA PRO A 40 5.80 -23.10 12.12
C PRO A 40 6.82 -22.70 11.05
N ALA A 41 7.61 -23.65 10.61
CA ALA A 41 8.56 -23.46 9.51
C ALA A 41 8.32 -24.52 8.46
N GLY A 42 8.34 -24.11 7.19
CA GLY A 42 8.44 -25.06 6.09
C GLY A 42 9.84 -25.69 6.01
N ASP A 43 9.99 -26.75 5.24
CA ASP A 43 11.24 -27.52 5.10
C ASP A 43 12.42 -26.65 4.58
N ASP A 44 12.11 -25.58 3.89
CA ASP A 44 13.06 -24.60 3.34
C ASP A 44 13.31 -23.39 4.29
N GLY A 45 12.76 -23.44 5.53
CA GLY A 45 12.81 -22.33 6.49
C GLY A 45 11.83 -21.19 6.20
N GLY A 46 11.04 -21.30 5.15
CA GLY A 46 9.94 -20.38 4.80
C GLY A 46 8.63 -20.72 5.54
N PRO A 47 7.51 -20.07 5.17
CA PRO A 47 6.20 -20.40 5.71
C PRO A 47 5.81 -21.85 5.38
N SER A 48 5.23 -22.56 6.33
CA SER A 48 4.65 -23.89 6.14
C SER A 48 3.46 -23.84 5.16
N ASP A 49 3.06 -24.99 4.61
CA ASP A 49 1.88 -25.06 3.74
C ASP A 49 0.60 -24.62 4.46
N GLY A 50 0.46 -24.94 5.74
CA GLY A 50 -0.67 -24.48 6.56
C GLY A 50 -0.71 -22.97 6.75
N GLU A 51 0.43 -22.33 6.92
CA GLU A 51 0.50 -20.86 7.00
C GLU A 51 0.16 -20.19 5.67
N ARG A 52 0.66 -20.75 4.55
CA ARG A 52 0.29 -20.28 3.20
C ARG A 52 -1.20 -20.39 2.94
N GLU A 53 -1.82 -21.52 3.33
CA GLU A 53 -3.25 -21.72 3.20
C GLU A 53 -4.05 -20.77 4.09
N HIS A 54 -3.61 -20.58 5.34
CA HIS A 54 -4.21 -19.61 6.25
C HIS A 54 -4.10 -18.17 5.72
N GLU A 55 -2.95 -17.76 5.21
CA GLU A 55 -2.75 -16.45 4.59
C GLU A 55 -3.70 -16.24 3.41
N LEU A 56 -3.81 -17.24 2.51
CA LEU A 56 -4.74 -17.20 1.38
C LEU A 56 -6.21 -17.12 1.84
N PHE A 57 -6.56 -17.83 2.91
CA PHE A 57 -7.90 -17.75 3.50
C PHE A 57 -8.18 -16.33 4.01
N GLN A 58 -7.25 -15.73 4.76
CA GLN A 58 -7.36 -14.36 5.26
C GLN A 58 -7.51 -13.36 4.12
N MET A 59 -6.67 -13.46 3.08
CA MET A 59 -6.78 -12.60 1.91
C MET A 59 -8.15 -12.71 1.21
N ARG A 60 -8.69 -13.92 1.10
CA ARG A 60 -10.02 -14.16 0.53
C ARG A 60 -11.14 -13.62 1.42
N TRP A 61 -11.01 -13.81 2.73
CA TRP A 61 -11.95 -13.28 3.73
C TRP A 61 -12.02 -11.75 3.68
N MET A 62 -10.89 -11.09 3.52
CA MET A 62 -10.78 -9.64 3.35
C MET A 62 -11.09 -9.16 1.93
N ASN A 63 -11.68 -10.00 1.10
CA ASN A 63 -12.03 -9.69 -0.29
C ASN A 63 -10.84 -9.15 -1.12
N GLY A 64 -9.63 -9.67 -0.88
CA GLY A 64 -8.41 -9.21 -1.57
C GLY A 64 -8.01 -7.77 -1.25
N GLY A 65 -8.58 -7.21 -0.19
CA GLY A 65 -8.33 -5.85 0.28
C GLY A 65 -9.30 -4.81 -0.27
N VAL A 66 -10.20 -5.17 -1.20
CA VAL A 66 -11.27 -4.27 -1.67
C VAL A 66 -12.43 -4.30 -0.67
N GLU A 67 -12.54 -3.26 0.14
CA GLU A 67 -13.56 -3.15 1.20
C GLU A 67 -14.91 -2.71 0.68
N ALA A 68 -14.95 -1.70 -0.19
CA ALA A 68 -16.19 -1.17 -0.73
C ALA A 68 -16.01 -0.63 -2.14
N VAL A 69 -17.05 -0.78 -2.96
CA VAL A 69 -17.21 -0.12 -4.25
C VAL A 69 -18.58 0.55 -4.27
N ARG A 70 -18.61 1.85 -4.54
CA ARG A 70 -19.85 2.63 -4.52
C ARG A 70 -19.91 3.61 -5.68
N ARG A 71 -21.11 3.99 -6.07
CA ARG A 71 -21.37 5.16 -6.89
C ARG A 71 -21.94 6.27 -6.00
N LEU A 72 -21.23 7.37 -5.89
CA LEU A 72 -21.63 8.55 -5.13
C LEU A 72 -22.45 9.50 -5.98
N PRO A 73 -23.16 10.50 -5.36
CA PRO A 73 -23.87 11.55 -6.07
C PRO A 73 -22.95 12.25 -7.11
N GLY A 74 -23.53 12.68 -8.22
CA GLY A 74 -22.77 13.24 -9.33
C GLY A 74 -22.14 12.20 -10.27
N ASN A 75 -22.54 10.93 -10.14
CA ASN A 75 -21.96 9.79 -10.88
C ASN A 75 -20.46 9.66 -10.65
N LEU A 76 -19.99 9.76 -9.38
CA LEU A 76 -18.62 9.56 -8.99
C LEU A 76 -18.40 8.12 -8.53
N GLY A 77 -17.32 7.49 -8.99
CA GLY A 77 -16.85 6.21 -8.48
C GLY A 77 -16.14 6.38 -7.13
N TYR A 78 -16.31 5.40 -6.26
CA TYR A 78 -15.61 5.31 -4.99
C TYR A 78 -15.17 3.87 -4.76
N ILE A 79 -13.89 3.68 -4.49
CA ILE A 79 -13.31 2.39 -4.12
C ILE A 79 -12.54 2.57 -2.81
N GLU A 80 -12.88 1.79 -1.79
CA GLU A 80 -12.11 1.71 -0.56
C GLU A 80 -11.22 0.48 -0.59
N ILE A 81 -9.90 0.68 -0.39
CA ILE A 81 -8.89 -0.37 -0.35
C ILE A 81 -8.26 -0.39 1.04
N ARG A 82 -8.28 -1.57 1.68
CA ARG A 82 -7.70 -1.81 3.00
C ARG A 82 -6.30 -2.42 2.94
N SER A 83 -6.02 -3.13 1.86
CA SER A 83 -4.72 -3.69 1.57
C SER A 83 -4.62 -4.09 0.10
N PHE A 84 -3.41 -4.26 -0.39
CA PHE A 84 -3.15 -4.86 -1.69
C PHE A 84 -2.75 -6.32 -1.49
N ALA A 85 -3.72 -7.24 -1.44
CA ALA A 85 -3.43 -8.66 -1.33
C ALA A 85 -2.68 -9.17 -2.57
N ARG A 86 -2.06 -10.35 -2.49
CA ARG A 86 -1.32 -10.93 -3.63
C ARG A 86 -2.20 -11.09 -4.88
N PRO A 87 -1.62 -10.95 -6.09
CA PRO A 87 -2.37 -10.93 -7.36
C PRO A 87 -3.38 -12.07 -7.55
N PRO A 88 -3.10 -13.35 -7.21
CA PRO A 88 -4.08 -14.44 -7.42
C PRO A 88 -5.40 -14.20 -6.69
N VAL A 89 -5.39 -13.45 -5.61
CA VAL A 89 -6.61 -13.11 -4.84
C VAL A 89 -7.13 -11.72 -5.21
N ALA A 90 -6.27 -10.72 -5.33
CA ALA A 90 -6.67 -9.34 -5.56
C ALA A 90 -7.10 -9.05 -7.00
N SER A 91 -6.43 -9.62 -8.01
CA SER A 91 -6.66 -9.28 -9.42
C SER A 91 -8.11 -9.42 -9.86
N PRO A 92 -8.83 -10.53 -9.60
CA PRO A 92 -10.22 -10.63 -10.01
C PRO A 92 -11.15 -9.66 -9.30
N ARG A 93 -10.80 -9.25 -8.08
CA ARG A 93 -11.59 -8.30 -7.28
C ARG A 93 -11.38 -6.86 -7.74
N LEU A 94 -10.13 -6.50 -8.07
CA LEU A 94 -9.83 -5.22 -8.70
C LEU A 94 -10.51 -5.08 -10.05
N ALA A 95 -10.48 -6.13 -10.88
CA ALA A 95 -11.17 -6.14 -12.17
C ALA A 95 -12.69 -5.91 -12.00
N ALA A 96 -13.32 -6.60 -11.05
CA ALA A 96 -14.73 -6.42 -10.74
C ALA A 96 -15.05 -5.02 -10.21
N ALA A 97 -14.21 -4.50 -9.30
CA ALA A 97 -14.35 -3.14 -8.76
C ALA A 97 -14.26 -2.10 -9.87
N MET A 98 -13.26 -2.20 -10.74
CA MET A 98 -13.08 -1.28 -11.85
C MET A 98 -14.20 -1.35 -12.89
N ALA A 99 -14.72 -2.55 -13.16
CA ALA A 99 -15.88 -2.73 -14.04
C ALA A 99 -17.14 -2.05 -13.50
N LEU A 100 -17.38 -2.11 -12.19
CA LEU A 100 -18.54 -1.46 -11.53
C LEU A 100 -18.53 0.06 -11.64
N ILE A 101 -17.35 0.69 -11.69
CA ILE A 101 -17.20 2.14 -11.74
C ILE A 101 -16.78 2.66 -13.13
N ALA A 102 -16.70 1.80 -14.12
CA ALA A 102 -16.16 2.13 -15.44
C ALA A 102 -16.85 3.33 -16.12
N GLU A 103 -18.15 3.52 -15.87
CA GLU A 103 -18.95 4.59 -16.48
C GLU A 103 -19.12 5.83 -15.56
N THR A 104 -18.33 5.94 -14.48
CA THR A 104 -18.37 7.11 -13.62
C THR A 104 -17.57 8.28 -14.18
N LYS A 105 -17.96 9.51 -13.86
CA LYS A 105 -17.35 10.74 -14.39
C LYS A 105 -16.01 11.09 -13.73
N GLY A 106 -15.76 10.60 -12.52
CA GLY A 106 -14.54 10.77 -11.75
C GLY A 106 -14.45 9.71 -10.66
N LEU A 107 -13.26 9.49 -10.11
CA LEU A 107 -12.98 8.40 -9.15
C LEU A 107 -12.34 8.95 -7.87
N ILE A 108 -12.79 8.42 -6.75
CA ILE A 108 -12.16 8.59 -5.44
C ILE A 108 -11.68 7.21 -4.98
N VAL A 109 -10.38 7.06 -4.73
CA VAL A 109 -9.78 5.87 -4.11
C VAL A 109 -9.47 6.20 -2.66
N ASP A 110 -10.06 5.46 -1.75
CA ASP A 110 -9.91 5.68 -0.30
C ASP A 110 -8.89 4.72 0.29
N LEU A 111 -7.74 5.28 0.69
CA LEU A 111 -6.63 4.56 1.33
C LEU A 111 -6.45 4.96 2.80
N ARG A 112 -7.38 5.71 3.40
CA ARG A 112 -7.23 6.22 4.77
C ARG A 112 -7.01 5.14 5.83
N ARG A 113 -7.40 3.91 5.56
CA ARG A 113 -7.24 2.74 6.44
C ARG A 113 -6.47 1.61 5.75
N CYS A 114 -5.57 1.95 4.83
CA CYS A 114 -4.87 0.98 4.00
C CYS A 114 -3.51 0.63 4.62
N GLU A 115 -3.30 -0.67 4.84
CA GLU A 115 -2.16 -1.24 5.59
C GLU A 115 -0.99 -1.68 4.69
N GLY A 116 -1.03 -1.33 3.40
CA GLY A 116 0.02 -1.71 2.46
C GLY A 116 -0.32 -2.94 1.63
N GLY A 117 0.69 -3.71 1.27
CA GLY A 117 0.50 -4.98 0.57
C GLY A 117 1.49 -5.21 -0.58
N ASP A 118 1.09 -6.08 -1.48
CA ASP A 118 1.91 -6.61 -2.55
C ASP A 118 2.18 -5.57 -3.66
N PRO A 119 3.44 -5.31 -4.02
CA PRO A 119 3.78 -4.29 -5.02
C PRO A 119 3.30 -4.62 -6.44
N ASP A 120 3.12 -5.89 -6.79
CA ASP A 120 2.56 -6.25 -8.11
C ASP A 120 1.09 -5.88 -8.18
N THR A 121 0.36 -6.03 -7.09
CA THR A 121 -1.04 -5.63 -7.00
C THR A 121 -1.19 -4.10 -6.99
N VAL A 122 -0.28 -3.38 -6.34
CA VAL A 122 -0.20 -1.90 -6.42
C VAL A 122 -0.03 -1.46 -7.87
N LEU A 123 0.93 -2.06 -8.57
CA LEU A 123 1.20 -1.77 -9.99
C LEU A 123 -0.01 -2.10 -10.86
N GLN A 124 -0.68 -3.24 -10.62
CA GLN A 124 -1.88 -3.64 -11.34
C GLN A 124 -3.03 -2.66 -11.12
N ALA A 125 -3.27 -2.24 -9.88
CA ALA A 125 -4.31 -1.26 -9.55
C ALA A 125 -4.04 0.08 -10.25
N ALA A 126 -2.79 0.56 -10.24
CA ALA A 126 -2.38 1.74 -10.95
C ALA A 126 -2.56 1.59 -12.47
N SER A 127 -2.32 0.40 -13.03
CA SER A 127 -2.44 0.13 -14.47
C SER A 127 -3.85 0.37 -15.04
N TYR A 128 -4.89 0.28 -14.23
CA TYR A 128 -6.24 0.67 -14.65
C TYR A 128 -6.43 2.17 -14.89
N LEU A 129 -5.54 3.00 -14.35
CA LEU A 129 -5.70 4.46 -14.29
C LEU A 129 -4.94 5.20 -15.39
N TYR A 130 -4.23 4.48 -16.25
CA TYR A 130 -3.47 5.01 -17.38
C TYR A 130 -3.94 4.37 -18.68
N ASP A 131 -3.84 5.14 -19.78
CA ASP A 131 -4.11 4.63 -21.12
C ASP A 131 -2.86 3.99 -21.74
N ASP A 132 -1.71 4.63 -21.53
CA ASP A 132 -0.42 4.20 -22.04
C ASP A 132 0.44 3.51 -20.98
N ARG A 133 1.43 2.77 -21.45
CA ARG A 133 2.45 2.16 -20.61
C ARG A 133 3.29 3.25 -19.93
N THR A 134 3.18 3.36 -18.61
CA THR A 134 3.79 4.42 -17.80
C THR A 134 4.79 3.82 -16.79
N HIS A 135 5.98 4.41 -16.71
CA HIS A 135 6.99 4.06 -15.71
C HIS A 135 6.62 4.69 -14.37
N LEU A 136 6.35 3.89 -13.36
CA LEU A 136 5.93 4.37 -12.05
C LEU A 136 7.10 4.44 -11.07
N ASN A 137 7.78 3.31 -10.88
CA ASN A 137 8.87 3.15 -9.92
C ASN A 137 9.95 2.22 -10.46
N ASP A 138 11.14 2.31 -9.87
CA ASP A 138 12.15 1.28 -9.86
C ASP A 138 12.17 0.61 -8.47
N ILE A 139 12.47 -0.67 -8.40
CA ILE A 139 12.70 -1.38 -7.14
C ILE A 139 14.19 -1.76 -7.08
N TYR A 140 14.90 -1.14 -6.15
CA TYR A 140 16.29 -1.52 -5.85
C TYR A 140 16.30 -2.65 -4.82
N GLU A 141 16.81 -3.82 -5.20
CA GLU A 141 16.99 -4.97 -4.32
C GLU A 141 18.41 -4.98 -3.74
N ARG A 142 18.51 -4.94 -2.42
CA ARG A 142 19.78 -4.81 -1.70
C ARG A 142 20.67 -6.03 -1.81
N TYR A 143 20.08 -7.24 -1.76
CA TYR A 143 20.87 -8.48 -1.74
C TYR A 143 21.55 -8.76 -3.06
N THR A 144 20.90 -8.44 -4.16
CA THR A 144 21.43 -8.64 -5.52
C THR A 144 22.13 -7.41 -6.06
N GLY A 145 21.89 -6.23 -5.50
CA GLY A 145 22.33 -4.94 -6.03
C GLY A 145 21.68 -4.58 -7.36
N THR A 146 20.54 -5.20 -7.69
CA THR A 146 19.84 -4.98 -8.96
C THR A 146 18.72 -3.97 -8.81
N THR A 147 18.37 -3.32 -9.91
CA THR A 147 17.22 -2.43 -10.01
C THR A 147 16.29 -2.93 -11.08
N GLU A 148 15.01 -3.13 -10.73
CA GLU A 148 13.95 -3.53 -11.63
C GLU A 148 13.00 -2.37 -11.88
N GLN A 149 12.74 -2.07 -13.15
CA GLN A 149 11.78 -1.04 -13.55
C GLN A 149 10.34 -1.56 -13.46
N ARG A 150 9.45 -0.78 -12.85
CA ARG A 150 8.04 -1.11 -12.66
C ARG A 150 7.18 -0.23 -13.56
N TRP A 151 6.58 -0.85 -14.55
CA TRP A 151 5.75 -0.20 -15.57
C TRP A 151 4.31 -0.65 -15.47
N THR A 152 3.35 0.26 -15.72
CA THR A 152 1.95 -0.15 -15.91
C THR A 152 1.85 -1.19 -17.04
N GLY A 153 0.96 -2.16 -16.86
CA GLY A 153 0.81 -3.31 -17.75
C GLY A 153 -0.63 -3.56 -18.17
N GLU A 154 -0.85 -4.72 -18.77
CA GLU A 154 -2.19 -5.16 -19.16
C GLU A 154 -3.05 -5.46 -17.92
N VAL A 155 -4.34 -5.18 -18.04
CA VAL A 155 -5.35 -5.43 -17.00
C VAL A 155 -6.55 -6.16 -17.59
N SER A 156 -7.27 -6.87 -16.71
CA SER A 156 -8.53 -7.53 -17.11
C SER A 156 -9.70 -6.56 -17.03
N GLY A 157 -10.49 -6.46 -18.08
CA GLY A 157 -11.66 -5.59 -18.14
C GLY A 157 -11.33 -4.14 -18.53
N PRO A 158 -12.27 -3.20 -18.30
CA PRO A 158 -12.14 -1.83 -18.78
C PRO A 158 -11.09 -1.06 -17.96
N ARG A 159 -10.22 -0.31 -18.67
CA ARG A 159 -9.39 0.71 -18.01
C ARG A 159 -10.25 1.92 -17.63
N TYR A 160 -9.96 2.50 -16.50
CA TYR A 160 -10.54 3.80 -16.13
C TYR A 160 -9.92 4.93 -16.99
N GLY A 161 -8.65 4.78 -17.32
CA GLY A 161 -7.89 5.66 -18.18
C GLY A 161 -7.43 6.95 -17.51
N ALA A 162 -6.69 7.77 -18.24
CA ALA A 162 -6.05 8.97 -17.73
C ALA A 162 -6.94 10.23 -17.82
N ALA A 163 -7.93 10.25 -18.71
CA ALA A 163 -8.73 11.46 -18.98
C ALA A 163 -9.63 11.91 -17.82
N ARG A 164 -10.10 10.95 -17.01
CA ARG A 164 -11.01 11.24 -15.89
C ARG A 164 -10.28 11.64 -14.64
N LYS A 165 -10.86 12.61 -13.90
CA LYS A 165 -10.28 13.08 -12.63
C LYS A 165 -10.24 11.97 -11.58
N LEU A 166 -9.15 11.96 -10.83
CA LEU A 166 -8.87 10.98 -9.77
C LEU A 166 -8.42 11.69 -8.50
N TYR A 167 -9.03 11.33 -7.39
CA TYR A 167 -8.62 11.73 -6.06
C TYR A 167 -8.27 10.50 -5.22
N VAL A 168 -7.23 10.60 -4.40
CA VAL A 168 -6.83 9.55 -3.46
C VAL A 168 -6.90 10.12 -2.05
N LEU A 169 -7.63 9.43 -1.16
CA LEU A 169 -7.76 9.84 0.23
C LEU A 169 -6.71 9.15 1.07
N THR A 170 -5.99 9.92 1.89
CA THR A 170 -4.93 9.44 2.77
C THR A 170 -5.15 9.84 4.22
N SER A 171 -4.53 9.11 5.14
CA SER A 171 -4.42 9.43 6.55
C SER A 171 -3.03 9.06 7.07
N ARG A 172 -2.78 9.29 8.35
CA ARG A 172 -1.56 8.86 9.03
C ARG A 172 -1.38 7.34 9.10
N ASP A 173 -2.50 6.60 8.91
CA ASP A 173 -2.51 5.13 8.91
C ASP A 173 -2.29 4.53 7.51
N THR A 174 -2.31 5.38 6.45
CA THR A 174 -1.94 4.96 5.11
C THR A 174 -0.45 4.61 5.11
N ILE A 175 -0.08 3.35 4.79
CA ILE A 175 1.30 2.87 4.95
C ILE A 175 1.76 1.99 3.78
N SER A 176 3.09 1.94 3.53
CA SER A 176 3.76 0.95 2.66
C SER A 176 3.23 0.97 1.22
N GLY A 177 2.77 -0.16 0.64
CA GLY A 177 2.23 -0.24 -0.71
C GLY A 177 1.09 0.74 -1.00
N CYS A 178 0.34 1.19 0.03
CA CYS A 178 -0.69 2.20 -0.12
C CYS A 178 -0.09 3.60 -0.34
N GLU A 179 1.07 3.86 0.29
CA GLU A 179 1.84 5.08 0.03
C GLU A 179 2.49 5.05 -1.35
N ASP A 180 2.98 3.88 -1.78
CA ASP A 180 3.52 3.67 -3.13
C ASP A 180 2.49 4.04 -4.19
N PHE A 181 1.27 3.52 -4.06
CA PHE A 181 0.16 3.87 -4.95
C PHE A 181 -0.12 5.37 -4.97
N ALA A 182 -0.26 6.01 -3.81
CA ALA A 182 -0.54 7.43 -3.69
C ALA A 182 0.61 8.29 -4.24
N TYR A 183 1.85 7.97 -3.88
CA TYR A 183 3.05 8.70 -4.29
C TYR A 183 3.29 8.62 -5.79
N ALA A 184 3.18 7.43 -6.38
CA ALA A 184 3.36 7.23 -7.80
C ALA A 184 2.32 8.01 -8.62
N LEU A 185 1.05 7.99 -8.21
CA LEU A 185 -0.01 8.74 -8.87
C LEU A 185 0.14 10.26 -8.72
N GLN A 186 0.56 10.74 -7.54
CA GLN A 186 0.82 12.15 -7.30
C GLN A 186 2.01 12.65 -8.15
N ALA A 187 3.13 11.94 -8.11
CA ALA A 187 4.34 12.30 -8.84
C ALA A 187 4.12 12.36 -10.36
N ASN A 188 3.26 11.50 -10.89
CA ASN A 188 2.86 11.49 -12.30
C ASN A 188 1.72 12.47 -12.62
N HIS A 189 1.30 13.30 -11.67
CA HIS A 189 0.15 14.22 -11.82
C HIS A 189 -1.15 13.52 -12.23
N ARG A 190 -1.27 12.22 -11.94
CA ARG A 190 -2.45 11.41 -12.26
C ARG A 190 -3.57 11.60 -11.25
N ALA A 191 -3.25 11.81 -9.99
CA ALA A 191 -4.22 11.99 -8.91
C ALA A 191 -3.91 13.21 -8.05
N GLN A 192 -4.95 13.76 -7.42
CA GLN A 192 -4.83 14.70 -6.30
C GLN A 192 -4.96 13.93 -4.99
N ILE A 193 -4.08 14.17 -4.05
CA ILE A 193 -4.08 13.54 -2.73
C ILE A 193 -4.81 14.44 -1.74
N VAL A 194 -5.81 13.89 -1.04
CA VAL A 194 -6.63 14.64 -0.08
C VAL A 194 -6.60 13.95 1.28
N GLY A 195 -6.29 14.68 2.33
CA GLY A 195 -6.29 14.13 3.69
C GLY A 195 -5.09 14.55 4.52
N GLU A 196 -4.47 13.58 5.17
CA GLU A 196 -3.29 13.75 6.02
C GLU A 196 -2.04 13.17 5.36
N THR A 197 -0.87 13.66 5.78
CA THR A 197 0.41 13.04 5.42
C THR A 197 0.45 11.61 5.91
N THR A 198 0.93 10.71 5.08
CA THR A 198 0.96 9.27 5.33
C THR A 198 2.07 8.85 6.30
N ALA A 199 2.18 7.55 6.58
CA ALA A 199 3.05 7.00 7.62
C ALA A 199 4.56 7.20 7.38
N GLY A 200 5.01 7.21 6.13
CA GLY A 200 6.43 7.35 5.79
C GLY A 200 7.21 6.03 5.91
N ALA A 201 6.69 4.95 5.35
CA ALA A 201 7.32 3.64 5.34
C ALA A 201 7.44 3.11 3.91
N ALA A 202 8.61 3.31 3.29
CA ALA A 202 8.84 2.96 1.89
C ALA A 202 9.60 1.64 1.69
N ASN A 203 10.51 1.31 2.61
CA ASN A 203 11.39 0.15 2.42
C ASN A 203 10.63 -1.16 2.61
N GLY A 204 10.46 -1.92 1.54
CA GLY A 204 9.82 -3.22 1.59
C GLY A 204 10.77 -4.35 1.92
N GLY A 205 10.23 -5.49 2.30
CA GLY A 205 11.01 -6.66 2.68
C GLY A 205 10.12 -7.85 3.01
N SER A 206 10.66 -8.74 3.84
CA SER A 206 9.93 -9.93 4.26
C SER A 206 10.16 -10.26 5.73
N PRO A 207 9.19 -10.93 6.39
CA PRO A 207 9.40 -11.47 7.71
C PRO A 207 10.45 -12.58 7.66
N GLN A 208 11.39 -12.54 8.62
CA GLN A 208 12.44 -13.53 8.81
C GLN A 208 12.22 -14.21 10.16
N ARG A 209 12.27 -15.55 10.17
CA ARG A 209 12.18 -16.33 11.41
C ARG A 209 13.52 -16.29 12.17
N LEU A 210 13.46 -15.88 13.44
CA LEU A 210 14.62 -15.82 14.33
C LEU A 210 14.53 -16.89 15.45
N GLY A 211 14.28 -18.14 15.07
CA GLY A 211 14.03 -19.24 16.01
C GLY A 211 12.53 -19.54 16.16
N ASP A 212 12.17 -20.28 17.22
CA ASP A 212 10.83 -20.85 17.31
C ASP A 212 9.73 -19.83 17.63
N HIS A 213 10.07 -18.75 18.31
CA HIS A 213 9.07 -17.82 18.85
C HIS A 213 9.25 -16.38 18.39
N PHE A 214 10.23 -16.10 17.51
CA PHE A 214 10.49 -14.75 17.08
C PHE A 214 10.49 -14.61 15.56
N MET A 215 9.84 -13.56 15.08
CA MET A 215 9.91 -13.09 13.71
C MET A 215 10.45 -11.67 13.69
N MET A 216 11.20 -11.33 12.65
CA MET A 216 11.65 -9.97 12.40
C MET A 216 11.36 -9.60 10.95
N PHE A 217 10.69 -8.47 10.72
CA PHE A 217 10.59 -7.93 9.37
C PHE A 217 11.91 -7.24 9.01
N VAL A 218 12.51 -7.68 7.89
CA VAL A 218 13.80 -7.16 7.42
C VAL A 218 13.60 -6.48 6.07
N PRO A 219 13.72 -5.15 6.01
CA PRO A 219 13.69 -4.42 4.74
C PRO A 219 14.85 -4.85 3.84
N SER A 220 14.55 -5.26 2.62
CA SER A 220 15.53 -5.71 1.63
C SER A 220 15.50 -4.91 0.33
N PHE A 221 14.40 -4.21 0.05
CA PHE A 221 14.28 -3.40 -1.15
C PHE A 221 13.70 -2.01 -0.84
N ARG A 222 13.97 -1.08 -1.73
CA ARG A 222 13.38 0.26 -1.69
C ARG A 222 12.82 0.65 -3.05
N PRO A 223 11.66 1.32 -3.09
CA PRO A 223 11.18 1.94 -4.30
C PRO A 223 11.97 3.22 -4.62
N ILE A 224 12.07 3.53 -5.90
CA ILE A 224 12.60 4.80 -6.41
C ILE A 224 11.61 5.28 -7.46
N ASN A 225 10.90 6.35 -7.17
CA ASN A 225 9.90 6.85 -8.11
C ASN A 225 10.55 7.37 -9.40
N ALA A 226 10.00 6.97 -10.54
CA ALA A 226 10.58 7.25 -11.85
C ALA A 226 10.63 8.74 -12.21
N VAL A 227 9.72 9.55 -11.65
CA VAL A 227 9.63 11.01 -11.92
C VAL A 227 10.53 11.79 -10.97
N THR A 228 10.45 11.48 -9.66
CA THR A 228 11.14 12.27 -8.63
C THR A 228 12.55 11.78 -8.30
N GLY A 229 12.88 10.51 -8.64
CA GLY A 229 14.12 9.85 -8.22
C GLY A 229 14.20 9.61 -6.71
N LYS A 230 13.09 9.73 -5.98
CA LYS A 230 12.99 9.67 -4.51
C LYS A 230 11.96 8.63 -4.10
N ASP A 231 11.86 8.43 -2.79
CA ASP A 231 10.81 7.68 -2.11
C ASP A 231 10.16 8.54 -1.02
N TRP A 232 9.23 7.96 -0.26
CA TRP A 232 8.50 8.60 0.84
C TRP A 232 8.99 8.15 2.23
N GLU A 233 10.13 7.47 2.30
CA GLU A 233 10.67 6.97 3.57
C GLU A 233 10.84 8.11 4.58
N ARG A 234 10.31 7.94 5.79
CA ARG A 234 10.32 8.86 6.93
C ARG A 234 9.51 10.16 6.76
N VAL A 235 9.18 10.55 5.54
CA VAL A 235 8.49 11.82 5.27
C VAL A 235 7.01 11.65 4.96
N GLY A 236 6.63 10.48 4.46
CA GLY A 236 5.27 10.19 3.98
C GLY A 236 4.92 10.92 2.67
N VAL A 237 3.73 10.67 2.20
CA VAL A 237 3.13 11.35 1.04
C VAL A 237 2.33 12.54 1.59
N ALA A 238 2.80 13.75 1.31
CA ALA A 238 2.08 14.96 1.70
C ALA A 238 0.87 15.17 0.79
N PRO A 239 -0.32 15.50 1.34
CA PRO A 239 -1.51 15.72 0.51
C PRO A 239 -1.42 17.03 -0.26
N ASP A 240 -2.01 17.08 -1.46
CA ASP A 240 -2.23 18.32 -2.23
C ASP A 240 -3.29 19.20 -1.55
N HIS A 241 -4.30 18.56 -0.92
CA HIS A 241 -5.36 19.21 -0.15
C HIS A 241 -5.36 18.68 1.28
N ALA A 242 -4.65 19.38 2.17
CA ALA A 242 -4.52 19.00 3.57
C ALA A 242 -5.84 19.18 4.33
N THR A 243 -6.33 18.10 4.93
CA THR A 243 -7.52 18.10 5.79
C THR A 243 -7.46 16.90 6.75
N SER A 244 -8.33 16.87 7.76
CA SER A 244 -8.42 15.67 8.62
C SER A 244 -8.96 14.47 7.84
N ALA A 245 -8.51 13.27 8.19
CA ALA A 245 -8.98 12.03 7.58
C ALA A 245 -10.51 11.90 7.55
N GLY A 246 -11.20 12.36 8.60
CA GLY A 246 -12.67 12.33 8.67
C GLY A 246 -13.36 13.22 7.65
N LYS A 247 -12.74 14.31 7.20
CA LYS A 247 -13.29 15.26 6.22
C LYS A 247 -12.80 15.01 4.78
N ALA A 248 -11.83 14.16 4.60
CA ALA A 248 -11.17 13.97 3.29
C ALA A 248 -12.15 13.56 2.18
N LEU A 249 -13.13 12.70 2.48
CA LEU A 249 -14.12 12.28 1.49
C LEU A 249 -15.01 13.45 1.04
N ASP A 250 -15.50 14.25 1.97
CA ASP A 250 -16.37 15.38 1.65
C ASP A 250 -15.64 16.42 0.82
N VAL A 251 -14.37 16.71 1.17
CA VAL A 251 -13.50 17.65 0.43
C VAL A 251 -13.25 17.13 -0.98
N ALA A 252 -12.81 15.89 -1.15
CA ALA A 252 -12.53 15.31 -2.46
C ALA A 252 -13.79 15.25 -3.33
N GLN A 253 -14.93 14.90 -2.76
CA GLN A 253 -16.21 14.87 -3.49
C GLN A 253 -16.62 16.26 -3.97
N ALA A 254 -16.53 17.27 -3.11
CA ALA A 254 -16.86 18.66 -3.46
C ALA A 254 -15.94 19.19 -4.58
N GLU A 255 -14.63 18.98 -4.45
CA GLU A 255 -13.67 19.43 -5.46
C GLU A 255 -13.85 18.71 -6.80
N LEU A 256 -14.09 17.40 -6.78
CA LEU A 256 -14.34 16.62 -7.97
C LEU A 256 -15.60 17.07 -8.69
N LEU A 257 -16.69 17.37 -7.96
CA LEU A 257 -17.92 17.91 -8.52
C LEU A 257 -17.71 19.31 -9.13
N HIS A 258 -16.98 20.20 -8.45
CA HIS A 258 -16.63 21.52 -8.99
C HIS A 258 -15.81 21.40 -10.30
N ALA A 259 -14.81 20.49 -10.32
CA ALA A 259 -13.99 20.26 -11.50
C ALA A 259 -14.80 19.73 -12.69
N LEU A 260 -15.82 18.90 -12.45
CA LEU A 260 -16.69 18.38 -13.50
C LEU A 260 -17.64 19.46 -14.05
N LEU A 261 -18.20 20.31 -13.19
CA LEU A 261 -19.05 21.43 -13.61
C LEU A 261 -18.30 22.47 -14.45
N ALA A 262 -17.03 22.71 -14.14
CA ALA A 262 -16.19 23.65 -14.90
C ALA A 262 -15.86 23.18 -16.33
N VAL A 263 -16.03 21.90 -16.64
CA VAL A 263 -15.79 21.34 -17.99
C VAL A 263 -17.08 21.38 -18.83
N GLU A 264 -18.26 21.44 -18.20
CA GLU A 264 -19.57 21.49 -18.88
C GLU A 264 -19.98 22.92 -19.25
N THR A 265 -19.24 23.96 -18.81
CA THR A 265 -19.42 25.39 -19.14
C THR A 265 -18.40 25.88 -20.18
#